data_fbef38fae90e2d877ef7dd010802c8c1
#
_entry.id   fbef38fae90e2d877ef7dd010802c8c1
#
_cell.length_a   1.000
_cell.length_b   1.000
_cell.length_c   1.000
_cell.angle_alpha   90.00
_cell.angle_beta   90.00
_cell.angle_gamma   90.00
#
_symmetry.space_group_name_H-M   'P 1'
#
loop_
_entity.id
_entity.type
_entity.pdbx_description
1 polymer ?
#
loop_
_entity_poly.entity_id
_entity_poly.type
_entity_poly.pdbx_seq_one_letter_code
_entity_poly.pdbx_strand_id
1 'polypeptide(L)'
;RKSFENSYLYYQNKRSIADFEIGLVPDSLGRDFGMLDLKIVTQNAYNYEEPVTVGYDIYSPQGKLLEFNMTEITIPGRSTDTVRFSPFIYHTYKNKWEAESKTPPLYKVMLFTRRNGVYKEYMPLKIGFGKTELVDGRIMRLGKELKPVKAGYNAAADRKTTLAELKALKAKGKNTICPDYPQPAWFYELCDSLGLYVIDRANINAPERSGDRTVGGTPSNDPRLVDDYLERVKAMYYRSRNFTCVIAYSLGGPSGNGYNMYKAYQWLKSVEKSRPVIYSDTDGEWNSDL
;
A
#
# COMPACT_ATOMS: atom_id res chain seq x y z
N ARG A 1 20.55 23.87 -1.74
CA ARG A 1 20.16 23.32 -3.05
C ARG A 1 20.41 21.83 -2.98
N LYS A 2 19.36 21.01 -2.88
CA LYS A 2 19.50 19.57 -3.06
C LYS A 2 19.69 19.33 -4.56
N SER A 3 20.75 18.64 -4.91
CA SER A 3 21.01 18.22 -6.29
C SER A 3 19.95 17.22 -6.75
N PHE A 4 19.71 17.14 -8.06
CA PHE A 4 18.81 16.18 -8.68
C PHE A 4 19.44 14.77 -8.79
N GLU A 5 20.19 14.34 -7.78
CA GLU A 5 20.99 13.11 -7.79
C GLU A 5 20.20 11.82 -8.05
N ASN A 6 18.89 11.85 -7.84
CA ASN A 6 17.99 10.70 -8.07
C ASN A 6 16.91 11.00 -9.12
N SER A 7 17.15 11.97 -10.01
CA SER A 7 16.21 12.29 -11.09
C SER A 7 16.48 11.41 -12.30
N TYR A 8 15.44 10.85 -12.90
CA TYR A 8 15.53 10.08 -14.12
C TYR A 8 14.41 10.48 -15.09
N LEU A 9 14.70 10.37 -16.37
CA LEU A 9 13.72 10.52 -17.42
C LEU A 9 13.23 9.13 -17.82
N TYR A 10 11.91 8.93 -17.87
CA TYR A 10 11.33 7.69 -18.35
C TYR A 10 10.38 7.95 -19.50
N TYR A 11 10.24 6.96 -20.37
CA TYR A 11 9.25 6.95 -21.43
C TYR A 11 8.10 6.03 -21.05
N GLN A 12 6.89 6.52 -21.19
CA GLN A 12 5.68 5.73 -21.02
C GLN A 12 4.84 5.78 -22.29
N ASN A 13 4.22 4.65 -22.64
CA ASN A 13 3.32 4.64 -23.79
C ASN A 13 2.11 5.56 -23.49
N LYS A 14 1.62 6.25 -24.51
CA LYS A 14 0.42 7.10 -24.38
C LYS A 14 -0.85 6.33 -23.98
N ARG A 15 -0.84 5.01 -24.14
CA ARG A 15 -1.82 4.08 -23.57
C ARG A 15 -1.08 3.20 -22.59
N SER A 16 -1.38 3.37 -21.34
CA SER A 16 -0.64 2.74 -20.24
C SER A 16 -1.52 2.54 -19.03
N ILE A 17 -1.07 1.70 -18.13
CA ILE A 17 -1.66 1.55 -16.81
C ILE A 17 -1.33 2.82 -16.02
N ALA A 18 -2.36 3.58 -15.66
CA ALA A 18 -2.21 4.81 -14.88
C ALA A 18 -2.21 4.52 -13.38
N ASP A 19 -2.99 3.53 -12.94
CA ASP A 19 -3.11 3.13 -11.53
C ASP A 19 -3.62 1.70 -11.42
N PHE A 20 -3.40 1.07 -10.27
CA PHE A 20 -3.94 -0.25 -9.96
C PHE A 20 -4.15 -0.40 -8.47
N GLU A 21 -5.04 -1.30 -8.11
CA GLU A 21 -5.33 -1.67 -6.72
C GLU A 21 -5.56 -3.17 -6.63
N ILE A 22 -4.95 -3.79 -5.63
CA ILE A 22 -5.11 -5.22 -5.36
C ILE A 22 -5.73 -5.37 -3.98
N GLY A 23 -7.02 -5.71 -3.95
CA GLY A 23 -7.73 -6.10 -2.76
C GLY A 23 -7.64 -7.60 -2.53
N LEU A 24 -7.32 -8.01 -1.31
CA LEU A 24 -7.45 -9.40 -0.89
C LEU A 24 -8.85 -9.59 -0.32
N VAL A 25 -9.64 -10.45 -0.97
CA VAL A 25 -10.91 -10.88 -0.39
C VAL A 25 -10.62 -11.98 0.61
N PRO A 26 -11.09 -11.86 1.87
CA PRO A 26 -10.78 -12.86 2.89
C PRO A 26 -11.28 -14.24 2.47
N ASP A 27 -10.50 -15.24 2.81
CA ASP A 27 -10.99 -16.61 2.90
C ASP A 27 -11.97 -16.70 4.08
N SER A 28 -13.23 -16.40 3.81
CA SER A 28 -14.28 -16.29 4.83
C SER A 28 -14.72 -17.63 5.40
N LEU A 29 -14.19 -18.76 4.94
CA LEU A 29 -14.76 -20.08 5.25
C LEU A 29 -13.72 -21.16 5.60
N GLY A 30 -12.45 -20.81 5.82
CA GLY A 30 -11.41 -21.81 6.10
C GLY A 30 -11.14 -22.74 4.90
N ARG A 31 -11.53 -22.34 3.71
CA ARG A 31 -11.24 -23.07 2.46
C ARG A 31 -9.88 -22.66 1.94
N ASP A 32 -9.17 -23.59 1.34
CA ASP A 32 -7.83 -23.39 0.81
C ASP A 32 -7.86 -22.66 -0.55
N PHE A 33 -8.45 -21.46 -0.58
CA PHE A 33 -8.47 -20.58 -1.73
C PHE A 33 -8.37 -19.12 -1.35
N GLY A 34 -7.99 -18.26 -2.30
CA GLY A 34 -7.99 -16.82 -2.17
C GLY A 34 -8.61 -16.16 -3.39
N MET A 35 -9.25 -15.05 -3.17
CA MET A 35 -9.76 -14.18 -4.24
C MET A 35 -9.06 -12.84 -4.17
N LEU A 36 -8.82 -12.25 -5.34
CA LEU A 36 -8.34 -10.88 -5.46
C LEU A 36 -9.47 -10.00 -6.01
N ASP A 37 -9.55 -8.77 -5.58
CA ASP A 37 -10.23 -7.70 -6.30
C ASP A 37 -9.14 -6.87 -6.97
N LEU A 38 -8.98 -7.07 -8.28
CA LEU A 38 -7.95 -6.43 -9.07
C LEU A 38 -8.57 -5.31 -9.91
N LYS A 39 -8.25 -4.08 -9.58
CA LYS A 39 -8.67 -2.88 -10.31
C LYS A 39 -7.48 -2.34 -11.10
N ILE A 40 -7.66 -2.16 -12.41
CA ILE A 40 -6.65 -1.59 -13.30
C ILE A 40 -7.24 -0.36 -13.97
N VAL A 41 -6.63 0.80 -13.74
CA VAL A 41 -6.98 2.05 -14.41
C VAL A 41 -6.04 2.26 -15.57
N THR A 42 -6.58 2.31 -16.77
CA THR A 42 -5.81 2.51 -18.00
C THR A 42 -6.10 3.88 -18.57
N GLN A 43 -5.08 4.58 -19.03
CA GLN A 43 -5.19 5.91 -19.64
C GLN A 43 -4.96 5.86 -21.15
N ASN A 44 -5.62 6.76 -21.86
CA ASN A 44 -5.36 7.10 -23.25
C ASN A 44 -5.00 8.59 -23.35
N ALA A 45 -3.73 8.89 -23.58
CA ALA A 45 -3.22 10.27 -23.74
C ALA A 45 -3.27 10.76 -25.19
N TYR A 46 -3.79 9.97 -26.15
CA TYR A 46 -4.09 10.46 -27.50
C TYR A 46 -5.38 11.31 -27.48
N ASN A 47 -5.61 12.06 -28.55
CA ASN A 47 -6.81 12.90 -28.69
C ASN A 47 -7.99 12.17 -29.38
N TYR A 48 -7.85 10.88 -29.66
CA TYR A 48 -8.84 10.03 -30.32
C TYR A 48 -8.99 8.73 -29.53
N GLU A 49 -10.12 8.06 -29.71
CA GLU A 49 -10.38 6.77 -29.07
C GLU A 49 -9.48 5.68 -29.62
N GLU A 50 -9.15 4.72 -28.79
CA GLU A 50 -8.28 3.61 -29.16
C GLU A 50 -8.61 2.35 -28.37
N PRO A 51 -8.63 1.18 -29.04
CA PRO A 51 -8.73 -0.07 -28.33
C PRO A 51 -7.40 -0.42 -27.63
N VAL A 52 -7.52 -1.03 -26.46
CA VAL A 52 -6.41 -1.58 -25.70
C VAL A 52 -6.87 -2.85 -24.99
N THR A 53 -6.09 -3.92 -25.08
CA THR A 53 -6.29 -5.10 -24.26
C THR A 53 -5.57 -4.93 -22.94
N VAL A 54 -6.28 -5.09 -21.84
CA VAL A 54 -5.77 -5.02 -20.46
C VAL A 54 -5.93 -6.40 -19.82
N GLY A 55 -4.93 -6.85 -19.10
CA GLY A 55 -4.98 -8.17 -18.49
C GLY A 55 -3.96 -8.39 -17.38
N TYR A 56 -3.99 -9.60 -16.86
CA TYR A 56 -3.09 -10.08 -15.83
C TYR A 56 -2.72 -11.55 -16.01
N ASP A 57 -1.52 -11.90 -15.52
CA ASP A 57 -1.09 -13.27 -15.27
C ASP A 57 -0.72 -13.40 -13.79
N ILE A 58 -1.12 -14.50 -13.13
CA ILE A 58 -0.77 -14.79 -11.75
C ILE A 58 0.04 -16.08 -11.69
N TYR A 59 1.21 -15.98 -11.04
CA TYR A 59 2.13 -17.10 -10.85
C TYR A 59 2.25 -17.47 -9.39
N SER A 60 2.38 -18.76 -9.12
CA SER A 60 2.68 -19.26 -7.78
C SER A 60 4.04 -18.75 -7.26
N PRO A 61 4.34 -18.88 -5.96
CA PRO A 61 5.67 -18.59 -5.42
C PRO A 61 6.80 -19.37 -6.10
N GLN A 62 6.50 -20.52 -6.71
CA GLN A 62 7.44 -21.36 -7.45
C GLN A 62 7.51 -21.03 -8.96
N GLY A 63 6.77 -20.01 -9.41
CA GLY A 63 6.79 -19.53 -10.79
C GLY A 63 5.85 -20.27 -11.75
N LYS A 64 4.94 -21.14 -11.27
CA LYS A 64 3.93 -21.78 -12.11
C LYS A 64 2.79 -20.80 -12.38
N LEU A 65 2.37 -20.67 -13.66
CA LEU A 65 1.17 -19.91 -14.03
C LEU A 65 -0.07 -20.60 -13.43
N LEU A 66 -0.86 -19.84 -12.70
CA LEU A 66 -2.07 -20.35 -12.01
C LEU A 66 -3.35 -19.82 -12.61
N GLU A 67 -3.38 -18.54 -12.94
CA GLU A 67 -4.58 -17.82 -13.39
C GLU A 67 -4.19 -16.69 -14.34
N PHE A 68 -5.01 -16.42 -15.33
CA PHE A 68 -4.82 -15.30 -16.24
C PHE A 68 -6.16 -14.86 -16.83
N ASN A 69 -6.29 -13.60 -17.13
CA ASN A 69 -7.43 -13.07 -17.86
C ASN A 69 -7.07 -11.77 -18.56
N MET A 70 -7.83 -11.43 -19.59
CA MET A 70 -7.69 -10.15 -20.29
C MET A 70 -9.02 -9.74 -20.93
N THR A 71 -9.19 -8.47 -21.15
CA THR A 71 -10.34 -7.91 -21.87
C THR A 71 -9.87 -6.76 -22.76
N GLU A 72 -10.57 -6.54 -23.85
CA GLU A 72 -10.36 -5.36 -24.69
C GLU A 72 -11.38 -4.29 -24.31
N ILE A 73 -10.89 -3.07 -24.18
CA ILE A 73 -11.69 -1.87 -23.91
C ILE A 73 -11.31 -0.78 -24.91
N THR A 74 -12.26 0.08 -25.26
CA THR A 74 -12.03 1.28 -26.07
C THR A 74 -12.07 2.49 -25.18
N ILE A 75 -10.94 3.22 -25.08
CA ILE A 75 -10.81 4.35 -24.19
C ILE A 75 -10.92 5.64 -25.03
N PRO A 76 -11.86 6.56 -24.72
CA PRO A 76 -11.94 7.86 -25.38
C PRO A 76 -10.63 8.64 -25.29
N GLY A 77 -10.42 9.56 -26.20
CA GLY A 77 -9.23 10.40 -26.21
C GLY A 77 -9.10 11.24 -24.92
N ARG A 78 -7.89 11.35 -24.38
CA ARG A 78 -7.53 12.11 -23.17
C ARG A 78 -8.35 11.71 -21.94
N SER A 79 -8.66 10.42 -21.81
CA SER A 79 -9.44 9.89 -20.71
C SER A 79 -8.81 8.63 -20.10
N THR A 80 -9.43 8.16 -19.04
CA THR A 80 -9.11 6.89 -18.39
C THR A 80 -10.34 6.01 -18.35
N ASP A 81 -10.11 4.69 -18.33
CA ASP A 81 -11.13 3.69 -18.04
C ASP A 81 -10.63 2.66 -17.05
N THR A 82 -11.54 1.99 -16.36
CA THR A 82 -11.22 1.07 -15.27
C THR A 82 -11.75 -0.31 -15.58
N VAL A 83 -10.86 -1.28 -15.55
CA VAL A 83 -11.18 -2.71 -15.64
C VAL A 83 -11.06 -3.35 -14.26
N ARG A 84 -12.01 -4.22 -13.91
CA ARG A 84 -11.97 -5.03 -12.69
C ARG A 84 -11.96 -6.50 -13.03
N PHE A 85 -11.14 -7.26 -12.30
CA PHE A 85 -11.10 -8.71 -12.34
C PHE A 85 -11.17 -9.27 -10.94
N SER A 86 -11.74 -10.46 -10.80
CA SER A 86 -11.85 -11.19 -9.53
C SER A 86 -11.20 -12.56 -9.65
N PRO A 87 -9.88 -12.65 -9.81
CA PRO A 87 -9.20 -13.93 -9.95
C PRO A 87 -9.35 -14.78 -8.70
N PHE A 88 -9.54 -16.08 -8.92
CA PHE A 88 -9.69 -17.09 -7.88
C PHE A 88 -8.50 -18.04 -7.92
N ILE A 89 -7.83 -18.22 -6.77
CA ILE A 89 -6.60 -19.00 -6.68
C ILE A 89 -6.73 -20.07 -5.61
N TYR A 90 -6.48 -21.32 -5.97
CA TYR A 90 -6.47 -22.44 -5.05
C TYR A 90 -5.19 -22.52 -4.22
N HIS A 91 -5.27 -23.16 -3.06
CA HIS A 91 -4.15 -23.48 -2.17
C HIS A 91 -3.42 -22.25 -1.58
N THR A 92 -4.13 -21.14 -1.40
CA THR A 92 -3.55 -19.92 -0.85
C THR A 92 -3.34 -20.00 0.66
N TYR A 93 -4.13 -20.79 1.38
CA TYR A 93 -3.96 -20.96 2.82
C TYR A 93 -2.65 -21.70 3.15
N LYS A 94 -2.27 -22.70 2.35
CA LYS A 94 -0.99 -23.41 2.50
C LYS A 94 0.21 -22.52 2.20
N ASN A 95 0.02 -21.54 1.33
CA ASN A 95 1.03 -20.57 0.92
C ASN A 95 0.72 -19.15 1.46
N LYS A 96 0.15 -19.08 2.67
CA LYS A 96 -0.14 -17.80 3.31
C LYS A 96 1.13 -17.05 3.68
N TRP A 97 1.08 -15.75 3.53
CA TRP A 97 2.18 -14.88 3.92
C TRP A 97 2.08 -14.56 5.42
N GLU A 98 3.11 -14.92 6.16
CA GLU A 98 3.22 -14.66 7.60
C GLU A 98 4.65 -14.19 7.92
N ALA A 99 4.77 -13.28 8.90
CA ALA A 99 6.07 -12.75 9.32
C ALA A 99 6.97 -13.82 9.99
N GLU A 100 6.37 -14.86 10.55
CA GLU A 100 7.04 -15.99 11.18
C GLU A 100 7.76 -16.91 10.16
N SER A 101 7.35 -16.85 8.90
CA SER A 101 7.98 -17.65 7.84
C SER A 101 9.42 -17.21 7.60
N LYS A 102 10.33 -18.18 7.44
CA LYS A 102 11.72 -17.87 7.02
C LYS A 102 11.77 -17.24 5.63
N THR A 103 10.91 -17.72 4.74
CA THR A 103 10.77 -17.24 3.38
C THR A 103 9.26 -17.12 3.10
N PRO A 104 8.66 -15.97 3.41
CA PRO A 104 7.24 -15.77 3.18
C PRO A 104 6.91 -15.95 1.69
N PRO A 105 5.90 -16.77 1.37
CA PRO A 105 5.55 -17.01 -0.02
C PRO A 105 4.91 -15.77 -0.64
N LEU A 106 5.41 -15.36 -1.79
CA LEU A 106 4.89 -14.24 -2.59
C LEU A 106 4.50 -14.74 -3.97
N TYR A 107 3.27 -14.49 -4.34
CA TYR A 107 2.74 -14.72 -5.68
C TYR A 107 3.18 -13.56 -6.57
N LYS A 108 3.50 -13.83 -7.82
CA LYS A 108 3.78 -12.80 -8.81
C LYS A 108 2.51 -12.50 -9.58
N VAL A 109 2.11 -11.24 -9.60
CA VAL A 109 1.03 -10.72 -10.47
C VAL A 109 1.70 -9.87 -11.55
N MET A 110 1.45 -10.19 -12.80
CA MET A 110 1.92 -9.44 -13.93
C MET A 110 0.74 -8.75 -14.59
N LEU A 111 0.63 -7.45 -14.40
CA LEU A 111 -0.34 -6.64 -15.15
C LEU A 111 0.24 -6.28 -16.51
N PHE A 112 -0.60 -6.19 -17.53
CA PHE A 112 -0.12 -5.85 -18.85
C PHE A 112 -1.15 -5.09 -19.69
N THR A 113 -0.64 -4.37 -20.68
CA THR A 113 -1.44 -3.89 -21.82
C THR A 113 -0.93 -4.52 -23.12
N ARG A 114 -1.86 -4.82 -24.04
CA ARG A 114 -1.55 -5.34 -25.38
C ARG A 114 -2.26 -4.53 -26.46
N ARG A 115 -1.69 -4.52 -27.65
CA ARG A 115 -2.32 -4.01 -28.86
C ARG A 115 -1.94 -4.88 -30.03
N ASN A 116 -2.92 -5.30 -30.83
CA ASN A 116 -2.72 -6.18 -31.99
C ASN A 116 -1.88 -7.43 -31.63
N GLY A 117 -2.15 -8.04 -30.48
CA GLY A 117 -1.43 -9.21 -29.98
C GLY A 117 -0.04 -8.92 -29.38
N VAL A 118 0.47 -7.69 -29.49
CA VAL A 118 1.81 -7.32 -29.00
C VAL A 118 1.71 -6.65 -27.63
N TYR A 119 2.47 -7.15 -26.66
CA TYR A 119 2.59 -6.54 -25.35
C TYR A 119 3.24 -5.16 -25.44
N LYS A 120 2.65 -4.16 -24.78
CA LYS A 120 3.11 -2.77 -24.77
C LYS A 120 3.65 -2.35 -23.40
N GLU A 121 3.16 -2.98 -22.35
CA GLU A 121 3.56 -2.69 -20.98
C GLU A 121 3.45 -3.94 -20.13
N TYR A 122 4.40 -4.09 -19.23
CA TYR A 122 4.39 -5.10 -18.17
C TYR A 122 4.65 -4.45 -16.83
N MET A 123 3.84 -4.77 -15.85
CA MET A 123 4.00 -4.28 -14.49
C MET A 123 4.05 -5.47 -13.52
N PRO A 124 5.25 -5.90 -13.11
CA PRO A 124 5.40 -7.00 -12.17
C PRO A 124 5.13 -6.54 -10.73
N LEU A 125 4.26 -7.26 -10.05
CA LEU A 125 3.89 -7.05 -8.65
C LEU A 125 4.11 -8.34 -7.88
N LYS A 126 4.29 -8.23 -6.56
CA LYS A 126 4.32 -9.37 -5.66
C LYS A 126 3.27 -9.18 -4.58
N ILE A 127 2.52 -10.23 -4.29
CA ILE A 127 1.49 -10.23 -3.25
C ILE A 127 1.60 -11.47 -2.38
N GLY A 128 1.30 -11.32 -1.11
CA GLY A 128 1.14 -12.43 -0.17
C GLY A 128 -0.31 -12.56 0.25
N PHE A 129 -0.81 -13.78 0.32
CA PHE A 129 -2.16 -14.01 0.83
C PHE A 129 -2.19 -13.93 2.36
N GLY A 130 -3.18 -13.24 2.87
CA GLY A 130 -3.41 -12.99 4.28
C GLY A 130 -3.90 -11.57 4.50
N LYS A 131 -5.17 -11.41 4.85
CA LYS A 131 -5.78 -10.11 5.08
C LYS A 131 -5.54 -9.66 6.51
N THR A 132 -5.21 -8.39 6.66
CA THR A 132 -5.20 -7.71 7.96
C THR A 132 -6.53 -7.00 8.14
N GLU A 133 -7.15 -7.16 9.31
CA GLU A 133 -8.45 -6.60 9.64
C GLU A 133 -8.42 -6.01 11.04
N LEU A 134 -9.23 -4.98 11.26
CA LEU A 134 -9.53 -4.45 12.59
C LEU A 134 -10.81 -5.09 13.10
N VAL A 135 -10.72 -5.83 14.20
CA VAL A 135 -11.88 -6.47 14.85
C VAL A 135 -11.81 -6.17 16.34
N ASP A 136 -12.85 -5.53 16.86
CA ASP A 136 -12.98 -5.17 18.29
C ASP A 136 -11.73 -4.47 18.87
N GLY A 137 -11.18 -3.49 18.11
CA GLY A 137 -10.02 -2.73 18.52
C GLY A 137 -8.70 -3.52 18.48
N ARG A 138 -8.67 -4.67 17.79
CA ARG A 138 -7.47 -5.51 17.65
C ARG A 138 -7.11 -5.72 16.19
N ILE A 139 -5.82 -5.72 15.91
CA ILE A 139 -5.32 -6.10 14.59
C ILE A 139 -5.39 -7.61 14.46
N MET A 140 -6.24 -8.09 13.58
CA MET A 140 -6.37 -9.52 13.28
C MET A 140 -5.72 -9.83 11.94
N ARG A 141 -5.06 -10.98 11.85
CA ARG A 141 -4.52 -11.52 10.61
C ARG A 141 -4.77 -13.01 10.54
N LEU A 142 -5.41 -13.47 9.47
CA LEU A 142 -5.76 -14.89 9.29
C LEU A 142 -6.52 -15.46 10.50
N GLY A 143 -7.43 -14.68 11.07
CA GLY A 143 -8.22 -15.07 12.23
C GLY A 143 -7.47 -15.10 13.58
N LYS A 144 -6.21 -14.66 13.62
CA LYS A 144 -5.40 -14.57 14.86
C LYS A 144 -5.07 -13.12 15.17
N GLU A 145 -5.04 -12.79 16.46
CA GLU A 145 -4.56 -11.49 16.92
C GLU A 145 -3.07 -11.33 16.58
N LEU A 146 -2.76 -10.27 15.85
CA LEU A 146 -1.39 -9.89 15.53
C LEU A 146 -0.84 -9.04 16.67
N LYS A 147 0.31 -9.45 17.23
CA LYS A 147 1.00 -8.71 18.30
C LYS A 147 2.26 -8.04 17.73
N PRO A 148 2.20 -6.74 17.40
CA PRO A 148 3.34 -6.02 16.84
C PRO A 148 4.47 -5.88 17.88
N VAL A 149 5.66 -6.41 17.55
CA VAL A 149 6.91 -6.13 18.26
C VAL A 149 7.65 -5.09 17.46
N LYS A 150 7.37 -3.82 17.78
CA LYS A 150 7.73 -2.66 16.98
C LYS A 150 9.24 -2.33 17.02
N ALA A 151 9.76 -1.84 15.91
CA ALA A 151 11.02 -1.12 15.80
C ALA A 151 10.81 0.16 14.99
N GLY A 152 11.31 1.30 15.49
CA GLY A 152 11.37 2.53 14.72
C GLY A 152 12.37 2.40 13.57
N TYR A 153 12.15 3.13 12.48
CA TYR A 153 13.04 3.18 11.33
C TYR A 153 13.01 4.57 10.72
N ASN A 154 14.17 5.19 10.59
CA ASN A 154 14.22 6.57 10.12
C ASN A 154 14.05 6.63 8.59
N ALA A 155 15.14 6.42 7.84
CA ALA A 155 15.12 6.52 6.38
C ALA A 155 15.99 5.43 5.76
N ALA A 156 15.47 4.82 4.71
CA ALA A 156 16.21 3.87 3.90
C ALA A 156 17.30 4.59 3.11
N ALA A 157 18.56 4.20 3.33
CA ALA A 157 19.72 4.78 2.64
C ALA A 157 19.83 4.22 1.22
N ASP A 158 20.14 2.93 1.12
CA ASP A 158 20.18 2.17 -0.12
C ASP A 158 19.64 0.75 0.12
N ARG A 159 19.32 0.04 -0.95
CA ARG A 159 18.68 -1.28 -0.85
C ARG A 159 19.54 -2.33 -0.11
N LYS A 160 20.85 -2.28 -0.27
CA LYS A 160 21.78 -3.27 0.34
C LYS A 160 21.92 -3.04 1.84
N THR A 161 22.17 -1.82 2.25
CA THR A 161 22.27 -1.41 3.65
C THR A 161 20.98 -1.67 4.38
N THR A 162 19.86 -1.22 3.82
CA THR A 162 18.51 -1.42 4.40
C THR A 162 18.17 -2.90 4.55
N LEU A 163 18.53 -3.75 3.58
CA LEU A 163 18.32 -5.19 3.70
C LEU A 163 19.07 -5.79 4.91
N ALA A 164 20.31 -5.35 5.14
CA ALA A 164 21.09 -5.81 6.28
C ALA A 164 20.49 -5.35 7.62
N GLU A 165 20.06 -4.10 7.69
CA GLU A 165 19.40 -3.51 8.88
C GLU A 165 18.07 -4.22 9.22
N LEU A 166 17.22 -4.43 8.22
CA LEU A 166 15.94 -5.13 8.40
C LEU A 166 16.13 -6.59 8.86
N LYS A 167 17.13 -7.28 8.30
CA LYS A 167 17.52 -8.64 8.76
C LYS A 167 17.98 -8.62 10.21
N ALA A 168 18.79 -7.64 10.61
CA ALA A 168 19.27 -7.49 11.97
C ALA A 168 18.12 -7.20 12.95
N LEU A 169 17.17 -6.37 12.58
CA LEU A 169 15.97 -6.12 13.38
C LEU A 169 15.12 -7.38 13.54
N LYS A 170 14.92 -8.14 12.47
CA LYS A 170 14.20 -9.42 12.53
C LYS A 170 14.91 -10.43 13.43
N ALA A 171 16.24 -10.53 13.35
CA ALA A 171 17.04 -11.40 14.21
C ALA A 171 16.94 -11.02 15.70
N LYS A 172 16.68 -9.77 16.03
CA LYS A 172 16.38 -9.27 17.39
C LYS A 172 14.93 -9.49 17.82
N GLY A 173 14.15 -10.27 17.08
CA GLY A 173 12.75 -10.58 17.40
C GLY A 173 11.76 -9.46 17.03
N LYS A 174 12.17 -8.45 16.25
CA LYS A 174 11.26 -7.45 15.74
C LYS A 174 10.47 -8.02 14.57
N ASN A 175 9.16 -7.85 14.58
CA ASN A 175 8.29 -8.29 13.49
C ASN A 175 7.59 -7.14 12.77
N THR A 176 7.65 -5.92 13.33
CA THR A 176 6.93 -4.75 12.82
C THR A 176 7.86 -3.54 12.74
N ILE A 177 7.96 -2.96 11.57
CA ILE A 177 8.74 -1.75 11.33
C ILE A 177 7.82 -0.54 11.29
N CYS A 178 8.20 0.52 12.01
CA CYS A 178 7.47 1.78 12.05
C CYS A 178 8.37 2.88 11.49
N PRO A 179 8.35 3.14 10.17
CA PRO A 179 9.15 4.19 9.59
C PRO A 179 8.64 5.57 10.02
N ASP A 180 9.57 6.51 10.20
CA ASP A 180 9.24 7.89 10.57
C ASP A 180 8.62 8.67 9.40
N TYR A 181 8.90 8.26 8.18
CA TYR A 181 8.42 8.84 6.93
C TYR A 181 8.13 7.75 5.90
N PRO A 182 7.27 8.02 4.88
CA PRO A 182 7.07 7.09 3.78
C PRO A 182 8.40 6.74 3.10
N GLN A 183 8.62 5.45 2.88
CA GLN A 183 9.85 4.91 2.32
C GLN A 183 9.72 4.71 0.79
N PRO A 184 10.81 4.50 0.04
CA PRO A 184 10.74 4.12 -1.35
C PRO A 184 10.09 2.73 -1.53
N ALA A 185 9.47 2.47 -2.68
CA ALA A 185 8.72 1.23 -2.95
C ALA A 185 9.53 -0.05 -2.66
N TRP A 186 10.81 -0.06 -3.00
CA TRP A 186 11.70 -1.20 -2.75
C TRP A 186 11.92 -1.54 -1.26
N PHE A 187 11.67 -0.59 -0.34
CA PHE A 187 11.68 -0.86 1.10
C PHE A 187 10.54 -1.80 1.49
N TYR A 188 9.33 -1.55 1.02
CA TYR A 188 8.17 -2.41 1.27
C TYR A 188 8.34 -3.78 0.60
N GLU A 189 8.95 -3.85 -0.60
CA GLU A 189 9.32 -5.11 -1.23
C GLU A 189 10.29 -5.94 -0.37
N LEU A 190 11.25 -5.30 0.29
CA LEU A 190 12.14 -5.96 1.23
C LEU A 190 11.37 -6.48 2.45
N CYS A 191 10.47 -5.67 3.02
CA CYS A 191 9.62 -6.09 4.14
C CYS A 191 8.72 -7.27 3.75
N ASP A 192 8.09 -7.23 2.56
CA ASP A 192 7.31 -8.35 2.02
C ASP A 192 8.17 -9.63 1.91
N SER A 193 9.36 -9.50 1.38
CA SER A 193 10.27 -10.64 1.15
C SER A 193 10.86 -11.21 2.44
N LEU A 194 11.07 -10.38 3.44
CA LEU A 194 11.61 -10.75 4.74
C LEU A 194 10.54 -11.24 5.74
N GLY A 195 9.26 -10.98 5.48
CA GLY A 195 8.21 -11.20 6.45
C GLY A 195 8.34 -10.24 7.64
N LEU A 196 8.30 -8.96 7.35
CA LEU A 196 8.25 -7.90 8.34
C LEU A 196 6.98 -7.08 8.10
N TYR A 197 6.19 -6.87 9.12
CA TYR A 197 5.05 -5.98 9.05
C TYR A 197 5.51 -4.52 9.02
N VAL A 198 4.68 -3.65 8.45
CA VAL A 198 4.92 -2.21 8.40
C VAL A 198 3.68 -1.49 8.91
N ILE A 199 3.87 -0.57 9.84
CA ILE A 199 2.90 0.49 10.16
C ILE A 199 3.39 1.72 9.41
N ASP A 200 2.80 1.99 8.25
CA ASP A 200 3.25 3.10 7.40
C ASP A 200 2.79 4.43 7.96
N ARG A 201 3.57 5.49 7.77
CA ARG A 201 3.32 6.79 8.38
C ARG A 201 3.37 7.91 7.36
N ALA A 202 2.37 8.79 7.41
CA ALA A 202 2.36 9.99 6.59
C ALA A 202 3.49 10.95 6.99
N ASN A 203 4.01 11.69 6.02
CA ASN A 203 5.05 12.70 6.24
C ASN A 203 4.47 13.96 6.92
N ILE A 204 3.94 13.77 8.13
CA ILE A 204 3.42 14.81 9.01
C ILE A 204 4.17 14.70 10.33
N ASN A 205 4.89 15.75 10.69
CA ASN A 205 5.61 15.85 11.96
C ASN A 205 5.79 17.34 12.27
N ALA A 206 4.95 17.88 13.15
CA ALA A 206 4.92 19.29 13.54
C ALA A 206 4.73 19.40 15.06
N PRO A 207 5.73 19.01 15.87
CA PRO A 207 5.62 18.99 17.34
C PRO A 207 5.52 20.39 17.94
N GLU A 208 5.97 21.39 17.21
CA GLU A 208 5.89 22.79 17.66
C GLU A 208 4.44 23.21 17.82
N ARG A 209 4.11 23.78 18.98
CA ARG A 209 2.75 24.21 19.32
C ARG A 209 1.71 23.08 19.30
N SER A 210 2.11 21.81 19.37
CA SER A 210 1.20 20.66 19.33
C SER A 210 0.13 20.69 20.43
N GLY A 211 0.40 21.30 21.56
CA GLY A 211 -0.56 21.52 22.65
C GLY A 211 -1.53 22.68 22.45
N ASP A 212 -1.31 23.57 21.48
CA ASP A 212 -2.20 24.71 21.21
C ASP A 212 -3.31 24.30 20.24
N ARG A 213 -4.44 23.90 20.79
CA ARG A 213 -5.61 23.41 20.03
C ARG A 213 -6.55 24.52 19.55
N THR A 214 -6.19 25.79 19.71
CA THR A 214 -6.96 26.89 19.11
C THR A 214 -6.84 26.88 17.60
N VAL A 215 -7.82 27.43 16.89
CA VAL A 215 -7.78 27.53 15.42
C VAL A 215 -6.58 28.38 15.00
N GLY A 216 -5.67 27.81 14.19
CA GLY A 216 -4.40 28.44 13.82
C GLY A 216 -3.30 28.32 14.88
N GLY A 217 -3.53 27.60 15.96
CA GLY A 217 -2.56 27.24 16.99
C GLY A 217 -1.56 26.19 16.49
N THR A 218 -1.86 24.90 16.72
CA THR A 218 -1.08 23.85 16.03
C THR A 218 -1.35 23.85 14.53
N PRO A 219 -0.36 23.56 13.67
CA PRO A 219 -0.59 23.35 12.22
C PRO A 219 -1.67 22.32 11.93
N SER A 220 -1.86 21.32 12.79
CA SER A 220 -2.92 20.31 12.66
C SER A 220 -4.33 20.86 12.84
N ASN A 221 -4.49 22.04 13.43
CA ASN A 221 -5.77 22.75 13.57
C ASN A 221 -5.78 24.11 12.84
N ASP A 222 -5.01 24.23 11.77
CA ASP A 222 -5.05 25.38 10.86
C ASP A 222 -5.74 24.98 9.55
N PRO A 223 -7.01 25.35 9.32
CA PRO A 223 -7.76 24.96 8.12
C PRO A 223 -7.11 25.36 6.78
N ARG A 224 -6.19 26.35 6.80
CA ARG A 224 -5.44 26.77 5.60
C ARG A 224 -4.47 25.69 5.10
N LEU A 225 -4.09 24.74 5.96
CA LEU A 225 -3.15 23.66 5.68
C LEU A 225 -3.83 22.32 5.40
N VAL A 226 -5.16 22.27 5.30
CA VAL A 226 -5.90 21.00 5.15
C VAL A 226 -5.49 20.21 3.91
N ASP A 227 -5.26 20.89 2.80
CA ASP A 227 -4.86 20.24 1.55
C ASP A 227 -3.46 19.63 1.66
N ASP A 228 -2.51 20.31 2.31
CA ASP A 228 -1.17 19.79 2.57
C ASP A 228 -1.20 18.51 3.42
N TYR A 229 -2.06 18.46 4.43
CA TYR A 229 -2.24 17.28 5.27
C TYR A 229 -2.86 16.12 4.49
N LEU A 230 -3.93 16.40 3.72
CA LEU A 230 -4.58 15.41 2.88
C LEU A 230 -3.63 14.84 1.81
N GLU A 231 -2.86 15.70 1.12
CA GLU A 231 -1.90 15.26 0.10
C GLU A 231 -0.82 14.34 0.68
N ARG A 232 -0.32 14.61 1.89
CA ARG A 232 0.67 13.77 2.57
C ARG A 232 0.10 12.38 2.93
N VAL A 233 -1.12 12.34 3.44
CA VAL A 233 -1.80 11.08 3.78
C VAL A 233 -2.15 10.29 2.52
N LYS A 234 -2.65 10.95 1.47
CA LYS A 234 -2.90 10.33 0.16
C LYS A 234 -1.63 9.76 -0.46
N ALA A 235 -0.53 10.52 -0.44
CA ALA A 235 0.76 10.08 -0.97
C ALA A 235 1.29 8.82 -0.25
N MET A 236 1.15 8.73 1.07
CA MET A 236 1.45 7.51 1.83
C MET A 236 0.57 6.35 1.36
N TYR A 237 -0.75 6.52 1.41
CA TYR A 237 -1.71 5.46 1.08
C TYR A 237 -1.52 4.90 -0.33
N TYR A 238 -1.51 5.77 -1.34
CA TYR A 238 -1.37 5.33 -2.73
C TYR A 238 -0.03 4.66 -3.03
N ARG A 239 1.04 5.04 -2.31
CA ARG A 239 2.35 4.39 -2.44
C ARG A 239 2.36 2.98 -1.89
N SER A 240 1.73 2.76 -0.72
CA SER A 240 1.95 1.54 0.05
C SER A 240 0.73 0.60 0.11
N ARG A 241 -0.43 1.00 -0.36
CA ARG A 241 -1.69 0.22 -0.25
C ARG A 241 -1.62 -1.20 -0.81
N ASN A 242 -0.81 -1.42 -1.83
CA ASN A 242 -0.70 -2.72 -2.52
C ASN A 242 0.37 -3.66 -1.91
N PHE A 243 1.12 -3.22 -0.89
CA PHE A 243 2.11 -4.06 -0.23
C PHE A 243 1.48 -4.90 0.88
N THR A 244 1.84 -6.18 0.88
CA THR A 244 1.32 -7.18 1.84
C THR A 244 1.74 -6.90 3.28
N CYS A 245 2.95 -6.36 3.46
CA CYS A 245 3.52 -6.06 4.77
C CYS A 245 2.80 -4.94 5.52
N VAL A 246 2.10 -4.05 4.82
CA VAL A 246 1.44 -2.91 5.46
C VAL A 246 0.19 -3.38 6.21
N ILE A 247 0.23 -3.26 7.54
CA ILE A 247 -0.84 -3.74 8.44
C ILE A 247 -1.65 -2.61 9.06
N ALA A 248 -1.15 -1.38 9.04
CA ALA A 248 -1.82 -0.21 9.57
C ALA A 248 -1.24 1.06 8.94
N TYR A 249 -1.98 2.14 9.04
CA TYR A 249 -1.55 3.48 8.62
C TYR A 249 -1.53 4.44 9.81
N SER A 250 -0.45 5.18 9.98
CA SER A 250 -0.33 6.26 10.94
C SER A 250 -0.51 7.61 10.25
N LEU A 251 -1.36 8.48 10.78
CA LEU A 251 -1.60 9.82 10.23
C LEU A 251 -0.39 10.74 10.33
N GLY A 252 0.56 10.43 11.21
CA GLY A 252 1.78 11.23 11.35
C GLY A 252 2.52 10.96 12.65
N GLY A 253 3.60 11.70 12.86
CA GLY A 253 4.29 11.84 14.13
C GLY A 253 3.61 12.89 15.03
N PRO A 254 4.24 13.24 16.16
CA PRO A 254 3.72 14.25 17.07
C PRO A 254 3.43 15.56 16.34
N SER A 255 2.18 16.02 16.37
CA SER A 255 1.73 17.19 15.61
C SER A 255 0.51 17.89 16.25
N GLY A 256 0.07 17.43 17.43
CA GLY A 256 -1.19 17.87 18.01
C GLY A 256 -2.40 17.37 17.22
N ASN A 257 -3.60 17.76 17.60
CA ASN A 257 -4.82 17.29 16.96
C ASN A 257 -5.74 18.46 16.57
N GLY A 258 -6.57 18.24 15.57
CA GLY A 258 -7.55 19.22 15.10
C GLY A 258 -8.09 18.93 13.71
N TYR A 259 -8.64 19.97 13.10
CA TYR A 259 -9.40 19.90 11.86
C TYR A 259 -8.72 19.10 10.75
N ASN A 260 -7.42 19.32 10.51
CA ASN A 260 -6.68 18.67 9.43
C ASN A 260 -6.50 17.18 9.67
N MET A 261 -6.25 16.78 10.93
CA MET A 261 -6.15 15.37 11.31
C MET A 261 -7.49 14.65 11.23
N TYR A 262 -8.59 15.33 11.59
CA TYR A 262 -9.94 14.77 11.43
C TYR A 262 -10.25 14.51 9.96
N LYS A 263 -9.95 15.47 9.07
CA LYS A 263 -10.16 15.31 7.63
C LYS A 263 -9.28 14.21 7.04
N ALA A 264 -8.03 14.13 7.47
CA ALA A 264 -7.10 13.07 7.07
C ALA A 264 -7.60 11.68 7.47
N TYR A 265 -8.05 11.52 8.72
CA TYR A 265 -8.65 10.28 9.20
C TYR A 265 -9.91 9.91 8.40
N GLN A 266 -10.86 10.83 8.25
CA GLN A 266 -12.10 10.61 7.50
C GLN A 266 -11.82 10.18 6.07
N TRP A 267 -10.89 10.86 5.38
CA TRP A 267 -10.52 10.50 4.02
C TRP A 267 -9.92 9.09 3.97
N LEU A 268 -8.96 8.79 4.84
CA LEU A 268 -8.30 7.49 4.83
C LEU A 268 -9.28 6.36 5.14
N LYS A 269 -10.20 6.54 6.09
CA LYS A 269 -11.29 5.59 6.38
C LYS A 269 -12.31 5.47 5.25
N SER A 270 -12.41 6.46 4.37
CA SER A 270 -13.29 6.37 3.19
C SER A 270 -12.75 5.41 2.14
N VAL A 271 -11.43 5.25 2.02
CA VAL A 271 -10.76 4.42 1.01
C VAL A 271 -10.17 3.12 1.59
N GLU A 272 -9.75 3.09 2.86
CA GLU A 272 -9.23 1.91 3.55
C GLU A 272 -10.27 1.33 4.50
N LYS A 273 -10.71 0.10 4.24
CA LYS A 273 -11.81 -0.54 4.98
C LYS A 273 -11.35 -1.68 5.91
N SER A 274 -10.11 -2.13 5.79
CA SER A 274 -9.65 -3.31 6.51
C SER A 274 -8.57 -3.01 7.54
N ARG A 275 -7.56 -2.23 7.17
CA ARG A 275 -6.44 -1.92 8.04
C ARG A 275 -6.76 -0.74 8.95
N PRO A 276 -6.32 -0.77 10.22
CA PRO A 276 -6.54 0.34 11.13
C PRO A 276 -5.78 1.60 10.71
N VAL A 277 -6.40 2.73 11.02
CA VAL A 277 -5.79 4.07 10.98
C VAL A 277 -5.49 4.48 12.40
N ILE A 278 -4.25 4.82 12.69
CA ILE A 278 -3.77 5.15 14.04
C ILE A 278 -3.17 6.55 14.10
N TYR A 279 -3.37 7.20 15.23
CA TYR A 279 -2.76 8.49 15.54
C TYR A 279 -2.54 8.63 17.04
N SER A 280 -1.32 8.99 17.47
CA SER A 280 -0.95 9.03 18.88
C SER A 280 -1.43 10.27 19.63
N ASP A 281 -1.55 11.40 18.93
CA ASP A 281 -1.85 12.71 19.55
C ASP A 281 -3.34 13.05 19.57
N THR A 282 -4.19 12.02 19.66
CA THR A 282 -5.66 12.21 19.69
C THR A 282 -6.16 12.74 21.03
N ASP A 283 -5.45 12.52 22.13
CA ASP A 283 -5.95 12.72 23.49
C ASP A 283 -7.29 12.01 23.77
N GLY A 284 -7.43 10.80 23.20
CA GLY A 284 -8.65 9.99 23.35
C GLY A 284 -9.79 10.40 22.44
N GLU A 285 -9.56 11.28 21.46
CA GLU A 285 -10.56 11.59 20.45
C GLU A 285 -10.70 10.49 19.39
N TRP A 286 -11.76 10.57 18.62
CA TRP A 286 -12.26 9.55 17.72
C TRP A 286 -11.40 9.25 16.46
N ASN A 287 -10.42 10.07 16.16
CA ASN A 287 -9.63 9.96 14.92
C ASN A 287 -8.41 9.04 15.02
N SER A 288 -8.57 7.96 15.77
CA SER A 288 -7.70 6.78 15.79
C SER A 288 -8.53 5.53 16.01
N ASP A 289 -8.17 4.44 15.36
CA ASP A 289 -8.83 3.14 15.54
C ASP A 289 -8.26 2.35 16.74
N LEU A 290 -7.08 2.73 17.22
CA LEU A 290 -6.34 2.08 18.32
C LEU A 290 -5.71 3.13 19.23
#